data_93769fa436196f0e2ab38c9c7de2ac7d
#
_entry.id   93769fa436196f0e2ab38c9c7de2ac7d
#
_cell.length_a   1.000
_cell.length_b   1.000
_cell.length_c   1.000
_cell.angle_alpha   90.00
_cell.angle_beta   90.00
_cell.angle_gamma   90.00
#
_symmetry.space_group_name_H-M   'P 1'
#
loop_
_entity.id
_entity.type
_entity.pdbx_description
1 polymer ?
#
loop_
_entity_poly.entity_id
_entity_poly.type
_entity_poly.pdbx_seq_one_letter_code
_entity_poly.pdbx_strand_id
1 'polypeptide(L)'
;PLLENYKGLNPKFEVEYGDPDKELGRAQSTGIRKYGTVQLVFGAKDTKVEDANEEKLTNALIKLLKEKNPTLCALVGHGEASFSAQDADGYEAVKKGITNQAYEIKDIDLTQNPKIPDTCDALAILGPKKSFFEPETKSIREYLASGGRAIVALDLNIKGAEYSPELLKILSEWQVSAPKALVVDVTYMQWGADVTQPVLSNFSKDHPVTRDFKGVNCIFPLTRPLEAIAGGPAGLNVQWLAQTTAQSFGVSDLALVAKGQAKFKEGVDKKGPLNVALSVEGKQKDSKATKNTRLVVFGSTQFANNKFVTKGGNLDFFLNAISWAIED
;
A
#
# COMPACT_ATOMS: atom_id res chain seq x y z
N PRO A 1 -30.61 -10.83 -12.24
CA PRO A 1 -29.47 -11.59 -12.79
C PRO A 1 -28.27 -11.58 -11.83
N LEU A 2 -27.82 -10.41 -11.32
CA LEU A 2 -26.61 -10.32 -10.50
C LEU A 2 -26.72 -11.13 -9.18
N LEU A 3 -27.79 -10.96 -8.41
CA LEU A 3 -27.99 -11.70 -7.15
C LEU A 3 -28.13 -13.19 -7.38
N GLU A 4 -28.74 -13.61 -8.50
CA GLU A 4 -28.85 -15.02 -8.87
C GLU A 4 -27.49 -15.67 -9.17
N ASN A 5 -26.51 -14.90 -9.64
CA ASN A 5 -25.14 -15.39 -9.81
C ASN A 5 -24.51 -15.74 -8.44
N TYR A 6 -24.68 -14.89 -7.43
CA TYR A 6 -24.21 -15.19 -6.07
C TYR A 6 -24.90 -16.42 -5.48
N LYS A 7 -26.22 -16.55 -5.67
CA LYS A 7 -26.98 -17.74 -5.26
C LYS A 7 -26.49 -19.01 -5.96
N GLY A 8 -26.14 -18.91 -7.24
CA GLY A 8 -25.58 -20.04 -8.01
C GLY A 8 -24.20 -20.47 -7.52
N LEU A 9 -23.40 -19.55 -6.97
CA LEU A 9 -22.06 -19.85 -6.44
C LEU A 9 -22.11 -20.44 -5.02
N ASN A 10 -23.13 -20.11 -4.22
CA ASN A 10 -23.26 -20.60 -2.85
C ASN A 10 -24.74 -20.90 -2.51
N PRO A 11 -25.12 -22.16 -2.29
CA PRO A 11 -26.51 -22.53 -1.99
C PRO A 11 -27.04 -21.97 -0.65
N LYS A 12 -26.15 -21.48 0.23
CA LYS A 12 -26.54 -20.78 1.46
C LYS A 12 -26.87 -19.32 1.26
N PHE A 13 -26.67 -18.80 0.04
CA PHE A 13 -27.01 -17.41 -0.31
C PHE A 13 -28.48 -17.38 -0.75
N GLU A 14 -29.35 -16.90 0.13
CA GLU A 14 -30.78 -16.77 -0.14
C GLU A 14 -31.08 -15.38 -0.72
N VAL A 15 -31.99 -15.29 -1.67
CA VAL A 15 -32.41 -14.05 -2.30
C VAL A 15 -33.91 -13.91 -2.18
N GLU A 16 -34.35 -12.82 -1.61
CA GLU A 16 -35.74 -12.41 -1.56
C GLU A 16 -35.92 -11.07 -2.29
N TYR A 17 -37.03 -10.93 -2.99
CA TYR A 17 -37.39 -9.68 -3.66
C TYR A 17 -38.63 -9.10 -2.97
N GLY A 18 -38.62 -7.81 -2.67
CA GLY A 18 -39.72 -7.07 -2.08
C GLY A 18 -40.02 -5.80 -2.87
N ASP A 19 -41.28 -5.42 -2.86
CA ASP A 19 -41.75 -4.15 -3.45
C ASP A 19 -42.00 -3.17 -2.29
N PRO A 20 -41.17 -2.10 -2.14
CA PRO A 20 -41.27 -1.20 -0.99
C PRO A 20 -42.61 -0.45 -0.95
N ASP A 21 -43.32 -0.28 -2.06
CA ASP A 21 -44.63 0.37 -2.10
C ASP A 21 -45.77 -0.57 -1.68
N LYS A 22 -45.57 -1.88 -1.84
CA LYS A 22 -46.55 -2.89 -1.41
C LYS A 22 -46.29 -3.42 -0.02
N GLU A 23 -45.02 -3.44 0.41
CA GLU A 23 -44.57 -3.98 1.67
C GLU A 23 -44.11 -2.85 2.62
N LEU A 24 -44.95 -1.83 2.85
CA LEU A 24 -44.62 -0.63 3.61
C LEU A 24 -44.05 -0.92 5.01
N GLY A 25 -44.60 -1.90 5.72
CA GLY A 25 -44.09 -2.29 7.07
C GLY A 25 -42.67 -2.84 7.01
N ARG A 26 -42.34 -3.64 6.01
CA ARG A 26 -41.01 -4.19 5.80
C ARG A 26 -40.04 -3.10 5.36
N ALA A 27 -40.45 -2.25 4.44
CA ALA A 27 -39.64 -1.12 3.97
C ALA A 27 -39.29 -0.15 5.12
N GLN A 28 -40.25 0.14 6.02
CA GLN A 28 -40.04 0.96 7.22
C GLN A 28 -39.10 0.29 8.23
N SER A 29 -39.32 -0.99 8.55
CA SER A 29 -38.50 -1.73 9.53
C SER A 29 -37.05 -1.91 9.04
N THR A 30 -36.84 -2.11 7.74
CA THR A 30 -35.52 -2.21 7.14
C THR A 30 -34.93 -0.84 6.78
N GLY A 31 -35.71 0.25 6.78
CA GLY A 31 -35.28 1.59 6.38
C GLY A 31 -34.91 1.71 4.90
N ILE A 32 -35.45 0.84 4.04
CA ILE A 32 -35.27 0.91 2.58
C ILE A 32 -36.27 1.93 2.04
N ARG A 33 -35.77 2.95 1.34
CA ARG A 33 -36.56 4.05 0.77
C ARG A 33 -36.42 4.20 -0.73
N LYS A 34 -35.50 3.47 -1.34
CA LYS A 34 -35.13 3.62 -2.75
C LYS A 34 -35.21 2.27 -3.46
N TYR A 35 -35.84 2.26 -4.63
CA TYR A 35 -35.82 1.09 -5.49
C TYR A 35 -34.38 0.70 -5.88
N GLY A 36 -34.13 -0.60 -6.04
CA GLY A 36 -32.82 -1.11 -6.39
C GLY A 36 -31.84 -1.16 -5.20
N THR A 37 -32.30 -0.86 -3.97
CA THR A 37 -31.50 -1.08 -2.76
C THR A 37 -31.47 -2.58 -2.43
N VAL A 38 -30.28 -3.12 -2.23
CA VAL A 38 -30.05 -4.49 -1.74
C VAL A 38 -29.65 -4.43 -0.28
N GLN A 39 -30.39 -5.11 0.58
CA GLN A 39 -30.00 -5.38 1.96
C GLN A 39 -29.34 -6.75 2.03
N LEU A 40 -28.11 -6.78 2.48
CA LEU A 40 -27.37 -8.00 2.78
C LEU A 40 -27.45 -8.26 4.28
N VAL A 41 -27.77 -9.51 4.66
CA VAL A 41 -27.90 -9.92 6.06
C VAL A 41 -27.04 -11.18 6.31
N PHE A 42 -26.26 -11.17 7.38
CA PHE A 42 -25.48 -12.31 7.82
C PHE A 42 -25.50 -12.41 9.35
N GLY A 43 -26.25 -13.39 9.87
CA GLY A 43 -26.50 -13.51 11.30
C GLY A 43 -27.22 -12.27 11.85
N ALA A 44 -26.62 -11.61 12.83
CA ALA A 44 -27.14 -10.39 13.41
C ALA A 44 -26.67 -9.07 12.72
N LYS A 45 -25.80 -9.20 11.71
CA LYS A 45 -25.26 -8.04 10.97
C LYS A 45 -26.06 -7.82 9.68
N ASP A 46 -26.27 -6.55 9.32
CA ASP A 46 -26.81 -6.19 8.03
C ASP A 46 -26.12 -4.95 7.43
N THR A 47 -26.22 -4.81 6.12
CA THR A 47 -25.76 -3.62 5.41
C THR A 47 -26.63 -3.39 4.16
N LYS A 48 -26.69 -2.15 3.69
CA LYS A 48 -27.49 -1.76 2.53
C LYS A 48 -26.60 -1.23 1.42
N VAL A 49 -26.90 -1.64 0.20
CA VAL A 49 -26.22 -1.21 -1.01
C VAL A 49 -27.22 -0.58 -1.94
N GLU A 50 -27.11 0.72 -2.14
CA GLU A 50 -27.90 1.46 -3.13
C GLU A 50 -27.22 1.42 -4.49
N ASP A 51 -28.02 1.41 -5.57
CA ASP A 51 -27.53 1.30 -6.96
C ASP A 51 -26.50 0.15 -7.08
N ALA A 52 -26.94 -1.05 -6.66
CA ALA A 52 -26.11 -2.23 -6.49
C ALA A 52 -25.49 -2.69 -7.82
N ASN A 53 -24.18 -2.81 -7.84
CA ASN A 53 -23.40 -3.49 -8.88
C ASN A 53 -22.54 -4.59 -8.24
N GLU A 54 -21.82 -5.36 -9.04
CA GLU A 54 -21.00 -6.48 -8.57
C GLU A 54 -19.93 -6.02 -7.56
N GLU A 55 -19.22 -4.94 -7.85
CA GLU A 55 -18.19 -4.36 -6.99
C GLU A 55 -18.76 -3.96 -5.62
N LYS A 56 -19.84 -3.18 -5.61
CA LYS A 56 -20.48 -2.71 -4.37
C LYS A 56 -21.03 -3.86 -3.54
N LEU A 57 -21.64 -4.87 -4.18
CA LEU A 57 -22.17 -6.04 -3.47
C LEU A 57 -21.06 -6.90 -2.90
N THR A 58 -20.01 -7.17 -3.66
CA THR A 58 -18.85 -7.95 -3.19
C THR A 58 -18.18 -7.25 -2.02
N ASN A 59 -17.93 -5.95 -2.10
CA ASN A 59 -17.34 -5.17 -1.01
C ASN A 59 -18.23 -5.16 0.24
N ALA A 60 -19.54 -5.04 0.06
CA ALA A 60 -20.50 -5.10 1.17
C ALA A 60 -20.55 -6.50 1.83
N LEU A 61 -20.47 -7.57 1.03
CA LEU A 61 -20.38 -8.94 1.55
C LEU A 61 -19.07 -9.16 2.32
N ILE A 62 -17.93 -8.74 1.79
CA ILE A 62 -16.64 -8.83 2.49
C ILE A 62 -16.73 -8.11 3.84
N LYS A 63 -17.30 -6.90 3.85
CA LYS A 63 -17.50 -6.13 5.09
C LYS A 63 -18.41 -6.83 6.09
N LEU A 64 -19.49 -7.43 5.62
CA LEU A 64 -20.48 -8.09 6.44
C LEU A 64 -19.93 -9.39 7.08
N LEU A 65 -19.09 -10.11 6.34
CA LEU A 65 -18.51 -11.39 6.78
C LEU A 65 -17.31 -11.21 7.72
N LYS A 66 -16.62 -10.07 7.69
CA LYS A 66 -15.51 -9.80 8.62
C LYS A 66 -16.03 -9.65 10.05
N GLU A 67 -15.41 -10.37 10.99
CA GLU A 67 -15.74 -10.23 12.43
C GLU A 67 -15.36 -8.85 12.97
N LYS A 68 -14.25 -8.33 12.52
CA LYS A 68 -13.69 -7.02 12.85
C LYS A 68 -13.08 -6.40 11.59
N ASN A 69 -13.27 -5.09 11.39
CA ASN A 69 -12.54 -4.37 10.36
C ASN A 69 -11.08 -4.21 10.80
N PRO A 70 -10.11 -4.71 10.02
CA PRO A 70 -8.71 -4.50 10.37
C PRO A 70 -8.35 -3.01 10.35
N THR A 71 -7.46 -2.60 11.25
CA THR A 71 -7.05 -1.21 11.42
C THR A 71 -5.65 -0.99 10.84
N LEU A 72 -5.55 -0.12 9.84
CA LEU A 72 -4.29 0.43 9.35
C LEU A 72 -3.96 1.68 10.16
N CYS A 73 -2.94 1.60 11.02
CA CYS A 73 -2.45 2.76 11.76
C CYS A 73 -1.50 3.57 10.89
N ALA A 74 -1.86 4.81 10.59
CA ALA A 74 -1.03 5.75 9.84
C ALA A 74 -0.15 6.55 10.80
N LEU A 75 1.17 6.49 10.62
CA LEU A 75 2.10 7.30 11.39
C LEU A 75 2.00 8.75 10.94
N VAL A 76 1.91 9.66 11.91
CA VAL A 76 1.90 11.11 11.71
C VAL A 76 2.87 11.80 12.68
N GLY A 77 3.22 13.06 12.41
CA GLY A 77 4.10 13.87 13.26
C GLY A 77 5.42 14.25 12.59
N HIS A 78 5.87 13.49 11.58
CA HIS A 78 7.15 13.71 10.89
C HIS A 78 6.97 14.21 9.45
N GLY A 79 5.78 14.67 9.07
CA GLY A 79 5.48 15.19 7.74
C GLY A 79 5.18 14.10 6.71
N GLU A 80 4.66 12.99 7.17
CA GLU A 80 4.15 11.89 6.34
C GLU A 80 2.99 12.33 5.46
N ALA A 81 2.74 11.61 4.38
CA ALA A 81 1.55 11.79 3.56
C ALA A 81 0.28 11.48 4.36
N SER A 82 -0.71 12.36 4.27
CA SER A 82 -1.93 12.28 5.07
C SER A 82 -3.10 11.68 4.29
N PHE A 83 -3.79 10.73 4.89
CA PHE A 83 -5.04 10.15 4.38
C PHE A 83 -6.23 11.13 4.40
N SER A 84 -6.13 12.28 5.06
CA SER A 84 -7.15 13.32 5.08
C SER A 84 -6.85 14.49 4.13
N ALA A 85 -5.65 14.57 3.58
CA ALA A 85 -5.26 15.64 2.67
C ALA A 85 -5.86 15.42 1.28
N GLN A 86 -6.51 16.48 0.76
CA GLN A 86 -7.21 16.48 -0.53
C GLN A 86 -6.39 17.09 -1.67
N ASP A 87 -5.24 17.70 -1.35
CA ASP A 87 -4.32 18.22 -2.35
C ASP A 87 -3.68 17.10 -3.19
N ALA A 88 -2.86 17.49 -4.16
CA ALA A 88 -2.24 16.54 -5.10
C ALA A 88 -1.33 15.51 -4.41
N ASP A 89 -0.69 15.88 -3.30
CA ASP A 89 0.25 15.04 -2.55
C ASP A 89 -0.42 14.26 -1.41
N GLY A 90 -1.70 14.54 -1.13
CA GLY A 90 -2.52 13.81 -0.15
C GLY A 90 -2.90 12.40 -0.60
N TYR A 91 -3.52 11.65 0.31
CA TYR A 91 -3.90 10.23 0.13
C TYR A 91 -5.42 9.99 0.30
N GLU A 92 -6.25 11.03 0.12
CA GLU A 92 -7.71 10.91 0.29
C GLU A 92 -8.33 9.88 -0.67
N ALA A 93 -7.85 9.80 -1.90
CA ALA A 93 -8.33 8.82 -2.87
C ALA A 93 -7.96 7.37 -2.47
N VAL A 94 -6.76 7.15 -1.91
CA VAL A 94 -6.35 5.86 -1.35
C VAL A 94 -7.21 5.51 -0.14
N LYS A 95 -7.50 6.48 0.75
CA LYS A 95 -8.38 6.28 1.89
C LYS A 95 -9.74 5.71 1.48
N LYS A 96 -10.34 6.23 0.41
CA LYS A 96 -11.60 5.69 -0.14
C LYS A 96 -11.45 4.23 -0.55
N GLY A 97 -10.37 3.87 -1.24
CA GLY A 97 -10.09 2.48 -1.62
C GLY A 97 -9.98 1.55 -0.40
N ILE A 98 -9.22 1.97 0.63
CA ILE A 98 -9.02 1.23 1.87
C ILE A 98 -10.35 1.01 2.61
N THR A 99 -11.15 2.07 2.75
CA THR A 99 -12.44 1.98 3.45
C THR A 99 -13.48 1.17 2.68
N ASN A 100 -13.42 1.17 1.35
CA ASN A 100 -14.27 0.32 0.51
C ASN A 100 -13.98 -1.18 0.72
N GLN A 101 -12.73 -1.53 1.05
CA GLN A 101 -12.32 -2.91 1.40
C GLN A 101 -12.54 -3.25 2.89
N ALA A 102 -13.30 -2.42 3.61
CA ALA A 102 -13.62 -2.61 5.02
C ALA A 102 -12.41 -2.57 5.97
N TYR A 103 -11.39 -1.81 5.65
CA TYR A 103 -10.32 -1.46 6.58
C TYR A 103 -10.62 -0.11 7.25
N GLU A 104 -10.23 0.02 8.50
CA GLU A 104 -10.23 1.29 9.23
C GLU A 104 -8.85 1.95 9.14
N ILE A 105 -8.81 3.28 9.12
CA ILE A 105 -7.56 4.05 9.21
C ILE A 105 -7.59 4.86 10.49
N LYS A 106 -6.49 4.76 11.24
CA LYS A 106 -6.30 5.51 12.49
C LYS A 106 -4.94 6.18 12.49
N ASP A 107 -4.92 7.50 12.63
CA ASP A 107 -3.67 8.23 12.82
C ASP A 107 -3.08 7.94 14.20
N ILE A 108 -1.76 7.70 14.25
CA ILE A 108 -1.00 7.55 15.49
C ILE A 108 0.21 8.47 15.48
N ASP A 109 0.46 9.14 16.59
CA ASP A 109 1.58 10.06 16.78
C ASP A 109 2.52 9.51 17.86
N LEU A 110 3.64 8.96 17.43
CA LEU A 110 4.64 8.37 18.34
C LEU A 110 5.45 9.42 19.11
N THR A 111 5.40 10.70 18.70
CA THR A 111 6.04 11.79 19.44
C THR A 111 5.31 12.02 20.77
N GLN A 112 3.99 11.82 20.79
CA GLN A 112 3.15 11.99 21.96
C GLN A 112 3.09 10.70 22.80
N ASN A 113 3.00 9.56 22.14
CA ASN A 113 2.96 8.25 22.78
C ASN A 113 3.82 7.26 21.98
N PRO A 114 5.05 7.00 22.39
CA PRO A 114 5.97 6.13 21.67
C PRO A 114 5.64 4.63 21.82
N LYS A 115 4.36 4.28 21.71
CA LYS A 115 3.87 2.90 21.70
C LYS A 115 2.87 2.71 20.57
N ILE A 116 3.14 1.77 19.67
CA ILE A 116 2.18 1.35 18.65
C ILE A 116 1.07 0.54 19.35
N PRO A 117 -0.20 0.97 19.21
CA PRO A 117 -1.31 0.28 19.84
C PRO A 117 -1.50 -1.17 19.34
N ASP A 118 -1.86 -2.07 20.25
CA ASP A 118 -2.15 -3.47 19.91
C ASP A 118 -3.39 -3.63 18.98
N THR A 119 -4.16 -2.54 18.81
CA THR A 119 -5.29 -2.48 17.88
C THR A 119 -4.87 -2.24 16.44
N CYS A 120 -3.59 -1.95 16.18
CA CYS A 120 -3.05 -1.76 14.84
C CYS A 120 -2.78 -3.12 14.20
N ASP A 121 -3.56 -3.48 13.18
CA ASP A 121 -3.31 -4.69 12.40
C ASP A 121 -2.16 -4.52 11.41
N ALA A 122 -1.92 -3.29 10.95
CA ALA A 122 -0.69 -2.89 10.24
C ALA A 122 -0.34 -1.43 10.49
N LEU A 123 0.94 -1.08 10.28
CA LEU A 123 1.49 0.27 10.37
C LEU A 123 1.77 0.82 8.97
N ALA A 124 1.32 2.03 8.66
CA ALA A 124 1.69 2.76 7.46
C ALA A 124 2.66 3.89 7.80
N ILE A 125 3.85 3.90 7.18
CA ILE A 125 4.87 4.95 7.30
C ILE A 125 5.09 5.53 5.90
N LEU A 126 4.51 6.70 5.63
CA LEU A 126 4.38 7.22 4.28
C LEU A 126 5.22 8.47 4.07
N GLY A 127 6.51 8.30 3.83
CA GLY A 127 7.45 9.37 3.46
C GLY A 127 7.66 10.40 4.56
N PRO A 128 8.12 10.02 5.76
CA PRO A 128 8.48 10.97 6.80
C PRO A 128 9.53 11.95 6.30
N LYS A 129 9.35 13.26 6.57
CA LYS A 129 10.23 14.36 6.16
C LYS A 129 11.17 14.81 7.27
N LYS A 130 11.00 14.26 8.48
CA LYS A 130 11.81 14.55 9.67
C LYS A 130 12.33 13.26 10.26
N SER A 131 13.43 13.34 10.99
CA SER A 131 14.02 12.23 11.72
C SER A 131 13.14 11.78 12.89
N PHE A 132 13.13 10.49 13.15
CA PHE A 132 12.51 9.90 14.33
C PHE A 132 13.41 10.03 15.56
N PHE A 133 12.79 10.19 16.72
CA PHE A 133 13.49 10.11 17.98
C PHE A 133 13.74 8.65 18.42
N GLU A 134 14.69 8.46 19.33
CA GLU A 134 15.07 7.13 19.83
C GLU A 134 13.87 6.30 20.35
N PRO A 135 12.94 6.83 21.18
CA PRO A 135 11.78 6.07 21.65
C PRO A 135 10.87 5.58 20.55
N GLU A 136 10.72 6.37 19.48
CA GLU A 136 9.88 6.04 18.33
C GLU A 136 10.51 4.93 17.48
N THR A 137 11.81 5.05 17.18
CA THR A 137 12.55 4.02 16.44
C THR A 137 12.57 2.70 17.20
N LYS A 138 12.69 2.75 18.53
CA LYS A 138 12.60 1.58 19.40
C LYS A 138 11.22 0.92 19.29
N SER A 139 10.14 1.72 19.37
CA SER A 139 8.78 1.22 19.24
C SER A 139 8.52 0.55 17.89
N ILE A 140 9.00 1.15 16.79
CA ILE A 140 8.87 0.57 15.45
C ILE A 140 9.64 -0.76 15.36
N ARG A 141 10.87 -0.84 15.89
CA ARG A 141 11.64 -2.09 15.93
C ARG A 141 10.96 -3.18 16.73
N GLU A 142 10.50 -2.87 17.93
CA GLU A 142 9.80 -3.81 18.81
C GLU A 142 8.50 -4.32 18.15
N TYR A 143 7.73 -3.44 17.52
CA TYR A 143 6.54 -3.80 16.77
C TYR A 143 6.86 -4.78 15.64
N LEU A 144 7.82 -4.48 14.78
CA LEU A 144 8.22 -5.37 13.70
C LEU A 144 8.78 -6.69 14.25
N ALA A 145 9.65 -6.65 15.26
CA ALA A 145 10.23 -7.85 15.86
C ALA A 145 9.21 -8.77 16.53
N SER A 146 8.05 -8.24 16.93
CA SER A 146 6.94 -9.02 17.49
C SER A 146 6.02 -9.69 16.45
N GLY A 147 6.33 -9.60 15.16
CA GLY A 147 5.51 -10.08 14.06
C GLY A 147 4.57 -9.01 13.51
N GLY A 148 4.91 -7.74 13.72
CA GLY A 148 4.18 -6.59 13.22
C GLY A 148 4.19 -6.52 11.69
N ARG A 149 3.22 -5.84 11.13
CA ARG A 149 2.98 -5.72 9.69
C ARG A 149 3.07 -4.27 9.28
N ALA A 150 3.81 -3.95 8.20
CA ALA A 150 3.96 -2.55 7.83
C ALA A 150 4.00 -2.33 6.31
N ILE A 151 3.48 -1.17 5.92
CA ILE A 151 3.63 -0.59 4.59
C ILE A 151 4.49 0.66 4.74
N VAL A 152 5.64 0.66 4.11
CA VAL A 152 6.58 1.79 4.13
C VAL A 152 6.73 2.33 2.71
N ALA A 153 6.48 3.61 2.53
CA ALA A 153 6.82 4.30 1.30
C ALA A 153 7.85 5.38 1.61
N LEU A 154 8.89 5.46 0.78
CA LEU A 154 10.03 6.34 0.99
C LEU A 154 9.99 7.51 0.02
N ASP A 155 10.43 8.67 0.47
CA ASP A 155 10.72 9.79 -0.42
C ASP A 155 12.22 10.06 -0.50
N LEU A 156 12.62 10.62 -1.63
CA LEU A 156 13.99 11.04 -1.87
C LEU A 156 14.12 12.56 -1.71
N ASN A 157 15.00 12.99 -0.81
CA ASN A 157 15.36 14.40 -0.75
C ASN A 157 16.42 14.71 -1.81
N ILE A 158 16.00 15.26 -2.93
CA ILE A 158 16.88 15.56 -4.07
C ILE A 158 17.85 16.72 -3.73
N LYS A 159 17.46 17.63 -2.84
CA LYS A 159 18.22 18.87 -2.57
C LYS A 159 18.97 18.87 -1.23
N GLY A 160 18.77 17.88 -0.39
CA GLY A 160 19.29 17.88 0.98
C GLY A 160 19.74 16.52 1.48
N ALA A 161 19.92 16.43 2.80
CA ALA A 161 20.20 15.18 3.50
C ALA A 161 19.02 14.20 3.41
N GLU A 162 19.24 12.94 3.74
CA GLU A 162 18.13 11.97 3.89
C GLU A 162 17.09 12.51 4.88
N TYR A 163 15.81 12.28 4.57
CA TYR A 163 14.74 12.76 5.43
C TYR A 163 14.70 12.02 6.78
N SER A 164 14.83 10.70 6.75
CA SER A 164 14.73 9.86 7.94
C SER A 164 15.74 8.70 7.87
N PRO A 165 17.04 8.96 8.15
CA PRO A 165 18.08 7.94 8.10
C PRO A 165 17.85 6.80 9.11
N GLU A 166 17.14 7.07 10.21
CA GLU A 166 16.78 6.08 11.22
C GLU A 166 15.82 5.02 10.64
N LEU A 167 14.85 5.43 9.81
CA LEU A 167 13.96 4.50 9.12
C LEU A 167 14.73 3.62 8.14
N LEU A 168 15.67 4.20 7.39
CA LEU A 168 16.51 3.42 6.48
C LEU A 168 17.37 2.39 7.22
N LYS A 169 17.84 2.72 8.43
CA LYS A 169 18.55 1.79 9.31
C LYS A 169 17.63 0.66 9.76
N ILE A 170 16.40 0.96 10.17
CA ILE A 170 15.40 -0.07 10.51
C ILE A 170 15.16 -0.99 9.31
N LEU A 171 14.96 -0.45 8.11
CA LEU A 171 14.76 -1.24 6.89
C LEU A 171 15.95 -2.15 6.59
N SER A 172 17.18 -1.68 6.82
CA SER A 172 18.39 -2.50 6.64
C SER A 172 18.45 -3.70 7.58
N GLU A 173 17.93 -3.56 8.80
CA GLU A 173 17.79 -4.67 9.78
C GLU A 173 16.80 -5.74 9.26
N TRP A 174 15.92 -5.37 8.34
CA TRP A 174 14.97 -6.24 7.62
C TRP A 174 15.43 -6.58 6.19
N GLN A 175 16.73 -6.47 5.92
CA GLN A 175 17.39 -6.80 4.65
C GLN A 175 16.91 -5.96 3.45
N VAL A 176 16.41 -4.75 3.68
CA VAL A 176 16.08 -3.79 2.62
C VAL A 176 17.02 -2.61 2.68
N SER A 177 17.78 -2.39 1.61
CA SER A 177 18.56 -1.19 1.38
C SER A 177 17.81 -0.26 0.42
N ALA A 178 17.89 1.03 0.66
CA ALA A 178 17.27 2.07 -0.17
C ALA A 178 18.30 3.15 -0.51
N PRO A 179 19.17 2.90 -1.52
CA PRO A 179 20.23 3.83 -1.91
C PRO A 179 19.72 5.23 -2.20
N LYS A 180 20.53 6.25 -1.87
CA LYS A 180 20.23 7.65 -2.18
C LYS A 180 20.49 7.94 -3.66
N ALA A 181 19.59 7.47 -4.51
CA ALA A 181 19.63 7.67 -5.95
C ALA A 181 18.21 7.89 -6.47
N LEU A 182 18.07 8.65 -7.56
CA LEU A 182 16.82 8.77 -8.29
C LEU A 182 16.80 7.81 -9.45
N VAL A 183 15.73 7.07 -9.60
CA VAL A 183 15.50 6.26 -10.79
C VAL A 183 15.12 7.16 -11.97
N VAL A 184 15.86 7.01 -13.06
CA VAL A 184 15.60 7.64 -14.37
C VAL A 184 15.33 6.52 -15.36
N ASP A 185 14.23 6.59 -16.09
CA ASP A 185 13.87 5.63 -17.12
C ASP A 185 13.63 6.33 -18.45
N VAL A 186 14.49 6.07 -19.42
CA VAL A 186 14.45 6.73 -20.74
C VAL A 186 13.61 5.99 -21.78
N THR A 187 13.02 4.86 -21.42
CA THR A 187 12.29 3.98 -22.34
C THR A 187 11.19 4.72 -23.11
N TYR A 188 10.44 5.56 -22.42
CA TYR A 188 9.29 6.26 -23.01
C TYR A 188 9.55 7.74 -23.30
N MET A 189 10.80 8.21 -23.17
CA MET A 189 11.19 9.61 -23.40
C MET A 189 10.83 10.10 -24.80
N GLN A 190 10.98 9.25 -25.82
CA GLN A 190 10.66 9.59 -27.21
C GLN A 190 9.17 9.88 -27.46
N TRP A 191 8.29 9.45 -26.55
CA TRP A 191 6.84 9.76 -26.57
C TRP A 191 6.46 10.87 -25.61
N GLY A 192 7.44 11.64 -25.11
CA GLY A 192 7.20 12.78 -24.24
C GLY A 192 7.00 12.43 -22.76
N ALA A 193 7.31 11.19 -22.35
CA ALA A 193 7.22 10.81 -20.95
C ALA A 193 8.34 11.47 -20.13
N ASP A 194 8.02 11.88 -18.92
CA ASP A 194 8.99 12.38 -17.95
C ASP A 194 9.86 11.22 -17.44
N VAL A 195 11.16 11.30 -17.70
CA VAL A 195 12.13 10.26 -17.33
C VAL A 195 12.23 10.01 -15.82
N THR A 196 11.74 10.93 -14.99
CA THR A 196 11.69 10.80 -13.53
C THR A 196 10.38 10.14 -13.04
N GLN A 197 9.52 9.73 -13.97
CA GLN A 197 8.26 9.05 -13.72
C GLN A 197 8.26 7.68 -14.42
N PRO A 198 9.11 6.73 -14.00
CA PRO A 198 9.18 5.43 -14.64
C PRO A 198 7.82 4.74 -14.69
N VAL A 199 7.53 4.16 -15.86
CA VAL A 199 6.35 3.32 -16.09
C VAL A 199 6.75 1.87 -15.89
N LEU A 200 6.17 1.24 -14.87
CA LEU A 200 6.45 -0.14 -14.49
C LEU A 200 5.48 -1.08 -15.19
N SER A 201 6.00 -2.10 -15.83
CA SER A 201 5.25 -3.23 -16.42
C SER A 201 5.82 -4.58 -16.01
N ASN A 202 6.94 -4.58 -15.27
CA ASN A 202 7.60 -5.79 -14.80
C ASN A 202 7.25 -6.02 -13.32
N PHE A 203 6.32 -6.94 -13.08
CA PHE A 203 5.82 -7.32 -11.76
C PHE A 203 6.12 -8.78 -11.48
N SER A 204 6.39 -9.11 -10.22
CA SER A 204 6.56 -10.49 -9.77
C SER A 204 5.27 -11.28 -10.00
N LYS A 205 5.39 -12.44 -10.67
CA LYS A 205 4.26 -13.33 -10.95
C LYS A 205 3.99 -14.30 -9.81
N ASP A 206 4.95 -14.43 -8.90
CA ASP A 206 4.91 -15.43 -7.83
C ASP A 206 4.40 -14.84 -6.51
N HIS A 207 4.38 -13.50 -6.41
CA HIS A 207 3.97 -12.83 -5.18
C HIS A 207 2.48 -12.44 -5.21
N PRO A 208 1.69 -12.71 -4.15
CA PRO A 208 0.24 -12.43 -4.11
C PRO A 208 -0.12 -10.96 -4.42
N VAL A 209 0.73 -10.01 -4.04
CA VAL A 209 0.51 -8.57 -4.28
C VAL A 209 0.43 -8.23 -5.77
N THR A 210 1.19 -8.94 -6.63
CA THR A 210 1.41 -8.55 -8.03
C THR A 210 1.17 -9.65 -9.04
N ARG A 211 0.87 -10.88 -8.63
CA ARG A 211 0.68 -12.02 -9.53
C ARG A 211 -0.36 -11.79 -10.63
N ASP A 212 -1.39 -10.97 -10.33
CA ASP A 212 -2.50 -10.69 -11.24
C ASP A 212 -2.28 -9.40 -12.07
N PHE A 213 -1.08 -8.79 -12.01
CA PHE A 213 -0.72 -7.56 -12.74
C PHE A 213 -0.31 -7.78 -14.20
N LYS A 214 -0.75 -8.86 -14.82
CA LYS A 214 -0.48 -9.09 -16.23
C LYS A 214 -1.13 -8.03 -17.12
N GLY A 215 -0.31 -7.27 -17.86
CA GLY A 215 -0.78 -6.19 -18.73
C GLY A 215 -1.16 -4.89 -18.01
N VAL A 216 -0.91 -4.81 -16.70
CA VAL A 216 -1.10 -3.60 -15.91
C VAL A 216 0.19 -2.78 -15.94
N ASN A 217 0.06 -1.46 -16.00
CA ASN A 217 1.16 -0.51 -15.84
C ASN A 217 0.96 0.32 -14.58
N CYS A 218 2.05 0.62 -13.87
CA CYS A 218 2.05 1.57 -12.75
C CYS A 218 3.03 2.70 -13.05
N ILE A 219 2.78 3.89 -12.50
CA ILE A 219 3.68 5.05 -12.64
C ILE A 219 4.26 5.37 -11.27
N PHE A 220 5.59 5.42 -11.17
CA PHE A 220 6.32 5.65 -9.91
C PHE A 220 7.15 6.93 -9.95
N PRO A 221 6.55 8.11 -9.74
CA PRO A 221 7.26 9.37 -9.82
C PRO A 221 8.32 9.50 -8.73
N LEU A 222 9.47 10.07 -9.06
CA LEU A 222 10.57 10.39 -8.16
C LEU A 222 10.98 9.22 -7.24
N THR A 223 10.93 8.01 -7.76
CA THR A 223 11.23 6.81 -6.97
C THR A 223 12.74 6.62 -6.78
N ARG A 224 13.10 6.10 -5.62
CA ARG A 224 14.46 5.60 -5.35
C ARG A 224 14.52 4.09 -5.61
N PRO A 225 15.69 3.54 -5.98
CA PRO A 225 15.87 2.10 -6.09
C PRO A 225 15.85 1.45 -4.69
N LEU A 226 15.41 0.20 -4.65
CA LEU A 226 15.46 -0.65 -3.48
C LEU A 226 16.31 -1.89 -3.77
N GLU A 227 17.02 -2.40 -2.76
CA GLU A 227 17.88 -3.57 -2.89
C GLU A 227 17.67 -4.53 -1.74
N ALA A 228 17.56 -5.82 -2.07
CA ALA A 228 17.64 -6.86 -1.05
C ALA A 228 19.10 -7.01 -0.60
N ILE A 229 19.35 -6.96 0.70
CA ILE A 229 20.69 -7.16 1.26
C ILE A 229 20.96 -8.66 1.30
N ALA A 230 21.93 -9.10 0.49
CA ALA A 230 22.36 -10.49 0.46
C ALA A 230 23.11 -10.89 1.75
N GLY A 231 23.00 -12.17 2.15
CA GLY A 231 23.74 -12.70 3.31
C GLY A 231 23.26 -12.24 4.68
N GLY A 232 22.09 -11.65 4.76
CA GLY A 232 21.45 -11.28 6.02
C GLY A 232 21.04 -12.51 6.87
N PRO A 233 20.51 -12.29 8.08
CA PRO A 233 20.11 -13.38 8.98
C PRO A 233 19.12 -14.33 8.32
N ALA A 234 19.31 -15.62 8.51
CA ALA A 234 18.36 -16.63 8.06
C ALA A 234 16.97 -16.40 8.69
N GLY A 235 15.90 -16.63 7.90
CA GLY A 235 14.53 -16.51 8.40
C GLY A 235 13.73 -15.38 7.76
N LEU A 236 14.35 -14.51 6.96
CA LEU A 236 13.67 -13.48 6.17
C LEU A 236 13.66 -13.85 4.69
N ASN A 237 12.49 -13.76 4.07
CA ASN A 237 12.29 -13.90 2.64
C ASN A 237 12.02 -12.52 2.04
N VAL A 238 13.01 -11.98 1.31
CA VAL A 238 12.89 -10.70 0.61
C VAL A 238 12.61 -10.96 -0.86
N GLN A 239 11.49 -10.45 -1.36
CA GLN A 239 11.08 -10.63 -2.75
C GLN A 239 10.86 -9.28 -3.42
N TRP A 240 11.24 -9.19 -4.69
CA TRP A 240 10.89 -8.03 -5.50
C TRP A 240 9.41 -8.11 -5.91
N LEU A 241 8.75 -6.97 -5.93
CA LEU A 241 7.36 -6.83 -6.37
C LEU A 241 7.26 -6.16 -7.73
N ALA A 242 8.01 -5.07 -7.92
CA ALA A 242 8.01 -4.31 -9.16
C ALA A 242 9.42 -3.81 -9.50
N GLN A 243 9.72 -3.84 -10.79
CA GLN A 243 10.99 -3.38 -11.36
C GLN A 243 10.76 -2.41 -12.52
N THR A 244 11.72 -1.52 -12.70
CA THR A 244 11.81 -0.64 -13.85
C THR A 244 12.27 -1.39 -15.11
N THR A 245 12.33 -0.69 -16.23
CA THR A 245 12.86 -1.27 -17.48
C THR A 245 14.38 -1.50 -17.43
N ALA A 246 14.91 -2.27 -18.36
CA ALA A 246 16.34 -2.48 -18.51
C ALA A 246 17.10 -1.20 -18.94
N GLN A 247 16.41 -0.22 -19.52
CA GLN A 247 16.96 1.06 -19.95
C GLN A 247 16.99 2.11 -18.82
N SER A 248 16.47 1.78 -17.66
CA SER A 248 16.53 2.65 -16.50
C SER A 248 17.91 2.63 -15.83
N PHE A 249 18.16 3.63 -15.00
CA PHE A 249 19.33 3.68 -14.13
C PHE A 249 19.06 4.53 -12.89
N GLY A 250 19.81 4.25 -11.82
CA GLY A 250 19.74 5.03 -10.58
C GLY A 250 20.83 6.09 -10.56
N VAL A 251 20.45 7.36 -10.58
CA VAL A 251 21.39 8.50 -10.52
C VAL A 251 21.67 8.88 -9.10
N SER A 252 22.90 8.73 -8.65
CA SER A 252 23.36 9.09 -7.31
C SER A 252 23.77 10.57 -7.18
N ASP A 253 24.17 11.22 -8.28
CA ASP A 253 24.43 12.66 -8.30
C ASP A 253 23.12 13.45 -8.42
N LEU A 254 22.44 13.64 -7.30
CA LEU A 254 21.16 14.34 -7.25
C LEU A 254 21.27 15.84 -7.62
N ALA A 255 22.46 16.43 -7.54
CA ALA A 255 22.66 17.82 -7.97
C ALA A 255 22.53 17.97 -9.49
N LEU A 256 22.93 16.97 -10.26
CA LEU A 256 22.71 16.93 -11.71
C LEU A 256 21.23 16.70 -12.03
N VAL A 257 20.54 15.86 -11.27
CA VAL A 257 19.10 15.67 -11.41
C VAL A 257 18.34 16.97 -11.22
N ALA A 258 18.66 17.71 -10.16
CA ALA A 258 18.02 19.00 -9.86
C ALA A 258 18.21 20.05 -10.95
N LYS A 259 19.26 19.91 -11.78
CA LYS A 259 19.55 20.77 -12.94
C LYS A 259 18.97 20.24 -14.27
N GLY A 260 18.24 19.13 -14.25
CA GLY A 260 17.77 18.46 -15.47
C GLY A 260 18.89 17.85 -16.33
N GLN A 261 20.04 17.56 -15.73
CA GLN A 261 21.27 17.08 -16.40
C GLN A 261 21.60 15.62 -15.99
N ALA A 262 20.60 14.86 -15.57
CA ALA A 262 20.78 13.46 -15.20
C ALA A 262 21.32 12.66 -16.39
N LYS A 263 22.51 12.05 -16.23
CA LYS A 263 23.13 11.15 -17.19
C LYS A 263 23.71 9.96 -16.47
N PHE A 264 23.61 8.80 -17.07
CA PHE A 264 24.23 7.58 -16.56
C PHE A 264 25.76 7.75 -16.46
N LYS A 265 26.33 7.44 -15.31
CA LYS A 265 27.76 7.48 -15.03
C LYS A 265 28.25 6.07 -14.73
N GLU A 266 29.04 5.53 -15.64
CA GLU A 266 29.59 4.16 -15.50
C GLU A 266 30.48 4.03 -14.25
N GLY A 267 30.34 2.91 -13.57
CA GLY A 267 31.06 2.64 -12.30
C GLY A 267 30.52 3.36 -11.06
N VAL A 268 29.54 4.26 -11.22
CA VAL A 268 28.91 5.00 -10.12
C VAL A 268 27.43 4.68 -10.02
N ASP A 269 26.73 4.77 -11.15
CA ASP A 269 25.29 4.57 -11.22
C ASP A 269 24.96 3.11 -11.53
N LYS A 270 23.83 2.63 -10.98
CA LYS A 270 23.37 1.27 -11.19
C LYS A 270 22.41 1.21 -12.38
N LYS A 271 22.68 0.30 -13.34
CA LYS A 271 21.80 0.03 -14.47
C LYS A 271 20.55 -0.76 -14.05
N GLY A 272 19.47 -0.55 -14.77
CA GLY A 272 18.25 -1.34 -14.65
C GLY A 272 18.35 -2.79 -15.17
N PRO A 273 17.33 -3.62 -14.87
CA PRO A 273 16.13 -3.24 -14.11
C PRO A 273 16.41 -3.00 -12.63
N LEU A 274 15.77 -2.00 -12.05
CA LEU A 274 15.91 -1.64 -10.63
C LEU A 274 14.62 -1.98 -9.88
N ASN A 275 14.72 -2.58 -8.71
CA ASN A 275 13.56 -2.78 -7.86
C ASN A 275 13.10 -1.42 -7.31
N VAL A 276 11.80 -1.19 -7.30
CA VAL A 276 11.16 0.00 -6.71
C VAL A 276 10.08 -0.37 -5.70
N ALA A 277 9.79 -1.66 -5.58
CA ALA A 277 8.96 -2.22 -4.53
C ALA A 277 9.48 -3.59 -4.11
N LEU A 278 9.60 -3.81 -2.81
CA LEU A 278 10.03 -5.07 -2.19
C LEU A 278 9.03 -5.50 -1.12
N SER A 279 8.90 -6.80 -0.91
CA SER A 279 8.27 -7.38 0.26
C SER A 279 9.29 -8.11 1.11
N VAL A 280 9.04 -8.17 2.41
CA VAL A 280 9.78 -8.99 3.36
C VAL A 280 8.78 -9.80 4.16
N GLU A 281 8.98 -11.10 4.26
CA GLU A 281 8.20 -11.98 5.13
C GLU A 281 9.13 -12.86 5.94
N GLY A 282 8.84 -13.01 7.24
CA GLY A 282 9.58 -13.92 8.09
C GLY A 282 9.83 -13.38 9.49
N LYS A 283 10.77 -14.01 10.17
CA LYS A 283 11.18 -13.63 11.54
C LYS A 283 12.68 -13.38 11.58
N GLN A 284 13.08 -12.36 12.32
CA GLN A 284 14.50 -12.17 12.60
C GLN A 284 15.01 -13.37 13.44
N LYS A 285 16.31 -13.63 13.33
CA LYS A 285 16.98 -14.65 14.14
C LYS A 285 16.69 -14.41 15.63
N ASP A 286 16.37 -15.49 16.33
CA ASP A 286 16.05 -15.48 17.77
C ASP A 286 14.76 -14.72 18.15
N SER A 287 13.92 -14.35 17.18
CA SER A 287 12.62 -13.75 17.45
C SER A 287 11.69 -14.73 18.17
N LYS A 288 11.01 -14.23 19.21
CA LYS A 288 9.96 -14.94 19.95
C LYS A 288 8.55 -14.70 19.36
N ALA A 289 8.47 -14.00 18.24
CA ALA A 289 7.18 -13.72 17.59
C ALA A 289 6.48 -15.04 17.21
N THR A 290 5.18 -15.09 17.44
CA THR A 290 4.36 -16.25 17.03
C THR A 290 4.05 -16.21 15.53
N LYS A 291 3.89 -15.00 14.96
CA LYS A 291 3.61 -14.73 13.55
C LYS A 291 4.83 -14.20 12.82
N ASN A 292 4.86 -14.36 11.49
CA ASN A 292 5.82 -13.69 10.64
C ASN A 292 5.52 -12.18 10.58
N THR A 293 6.57 -11.40 10.57
CA THR A 293 6.51 -10.00 10.13
C THR A 293 6.25 -9.98 8.64
N ARG A 294 5.39 -9.08 8.19
CA ARG A 294 5.21 -8.76 6.78
C ARG A 294 5.44 -7.28 6.57
N LEU A 295 6.36 -6.96 5.67
CA LEU A 295 6.73 -5.60 5.36
C LEU A 295 6.69 -5.40 3.84
N VAL A 296 6.03 -4.35 3.37
CA VAL A 296 6.13 -3.90 1.97
C VAL A 296 6.80 -2.54 1.97
N VAL A 297 7.82 -2.39 1.12
CA VAL A 297 8.57 -1.15 0.97
C VAL A 297 8.45 -0.66 -0.47
N PHE A 298 8.04 0.60 -0.61
CA PHE A 298 7.97 1.32 -1.89
C PHE A 298 9.03 2.43 -1.94
N GLY A 299 9.67 2.59 -3.08
CA GLY A 299 10.70 3.61 -3.31
C GLY A 299 10.18 5.04 -3.50
N SER A 300 8.87 5.24 -3.50
CA SER A 300 8.22 6.55 -3.62
C SER A 300 6.89 6.54 -2.89
N THR A 301 6.49 7.67 -2.30
CA THR A 301 5.12 7.90 -1.83
C THR A 301 4.22 8.38 -2.97
N GLN A 302 4.78 9.03 -3.97
CA GLN A 302 4.01 9.77 -4.98
C GLN A 302 3.14 8.89 -5.86
N PHE A 303 3.50 7.60 -6.06
CA PHE A 303 2.71 6.71 -6.90
C PHE A 303 1.27 6.52 -6.39
N ALA A 304 1.08 6.63 -5.07
CA ALA A 304 -0.21 6.44 -4.41
C ALA A 304 -0.87 7.75 -3.96
N ASN A 305 -0.28 8.94 -4.23
CA ASN A 305 -0.91 10.21 -3.92
C ASN A 305 -2.12 10.52 -4.83
N ASN A 306 -2.93 11.50 -4.47
CA ASN A 306 -4.15 11.87 -5.20
C ASN A 306 -3.92 12.17 -6.69
N LYS A 307 -2.71 12.64 -7.06
CA LYS A 307 -2.35 12.95 -8.46
C LYS A 307 -2.11 11.69 -9.29
N PHE A 308 -1.54 10.64 -8.69
CA PHE A 308 -1.06 9.47 -9.43
C PHE A 308 -1.83 8.17 -9.11
N VAL A 309 -2.55 8.10 -8.02
CA VAL A 309 -3.23 6.88 -7.56
C VAL A 309 -4.19 6.27 -8.58
N THR A 310 -4.82 7.11 -9.42
CA THR A 310 -5.73 6.65 -10.49
C THR A 310 -5.03 6.32 -11.81
N LYS A 311 -3.69 6.39 -11.85
CA LYS A 311 -2.90 6.11 -13.06
C LYS A 311 -2.55 4.62 -13.13
N GLY A 312 -3.08 3.95 -14.15
CA GLY A 312 -2.88 2.51 -14.30
C GLY A 312 -3.34 1.72 -13.07
N GLY A 313 -2.52 0.81 -12.60
CA GLY A 313 -2.78 -0.05 -11.45
C GLY A 313 -2.24 0.46 -10.11
N ASN A 314 -1.94 1.75 -9.97
CA ASN A 314 -1.30 2.28 -8.75
C ASN A 314 -2.15 2.05 -7.49
N LEU A 315 -3.47 2.28 -7.57
CA LEU A 315 -4.39 2.04 -6.46
C LEU A 315 -4.41 0.57 -6.08
N ASP A 316 -4.58 -0.31 -7.05
CA ASP A 316 -4.65 -1.76 -6.82
C ASP A 316 -3.33 -2.27 -6.21
N PHE A 317 -2.19 -1.75 -6.68
CA PHE A 317 -0.89 -2.13 -6.12
C PHE A 317 -0.78 -1.77 -4.63
N PHE A 318 -1.21 -0.57 -4.26
CA PHE A 318 -1.17 -0.13 -2.87
C PHE A 318 -2.16 -0.93 -2.01
N LEU A 319 -3.39 -1.14 -2.49
CA LEU A 319 -4.41 -1.91 -1.79
C LEU A 319 -4.03 -3.40 -1.62
N ASN A 320 -3.48 -4.02 -2.66
CA ASN A 320 -2.99 -5.40 -2.58
C ASN A 320 -1.84 -5.55 -1.59
N ALA A 321 -0.95 -4.53 -1.49
CA ALA A 321 0.11 -4.53 -0.49
C ALA A 321 -0.44 -4.50 0.95
N ILE A 322 -1.47 -3.68 1.21
CA ILE A 322 -2.15 -3.63 2.50
C ILE A 322 -2.83 -4.97 2.81
N SER A 323 -3.59 -5.49 1.85
CA SER A 323 -4.31 -6.77 2.00
C SER A 323 -3.33 -7.91 2.32
N TRP A 324 -2.26 -8.05 1.54
CA TRP A 324 -1.24 -9.06 1.80
C TRP A 324 -0.54 -8.88 3.15
N ALA A 325 -0.29 -7.64 3.56
CA ALA A 325 0.34 -7.40 4.86
C ALA A 325 -0.60 -7.82 6.00
N ILE A 326 -1.89 -7.49 5.94
CA ILE A 326 -2.86 -7.67 7.03
C ILE A 326 -3.47 -9.06 7.04
N GLU A 327 -3.81 -9.62 5.88
CA GLU A 327 -4.55 -10.88 5.79
C GLU A 327 -3.61 -12.09 5.83
N ASP A 328 -3.94 -13.06 6.69
CA ASP A 328 -3.20 -14.32 6.82
C ASP A 328 -3.58 -15.32 5.73
#